data_2f77fb44759aa428caf8bca5b2fcd85e
#
_entry.id   2f77fb44759aa428caf8bca5b2fcd85e
#
_cell.length_a   1.000
_cell.length_b   1.000
_cell.length_c   1.000
_cell.angle_alpha   90.00
_cell.angle_beta   90.00
_cell.angle_gamma   90.00
#
_symmetry.space_group_name_H-M   'P 1'
#
loop_
_entity.id
_entity.type
_entity.pdbx_description
1 polymer ?
#
loop_
_entity_poly.entity_id
_entity_poly.type
_entity_poly.pdbx_seq_one_letter_code
_entity_poly.pdbx_strand_id
1 'polypeptide(L)'
;MAHQLCSNHCCAARNAPVKLHRKYVEKPWGRFVLPQIFDDPHEGRIGEVWFTNGTELPLLAKYIFTSERLSIQVHPNDQQARERGLGQGKSECWYILDAEPDSTL
;
A
#
# COMPACT_ATOMS: atom_id res chain seq x y z
N MET A 1 54.75 19.06 0.54
CA MET A 1 53.42 19.50 0.98
C MET A 1 52.39 18.59 0.32
N ALA A 2 51.83 17.70 1.06
CA ALA A 2 50.80 16.78 0.54
C ALA A 2 49.41 17.39 0.79
N HIS A 3 48.72 17.76 -0.26
CA HIS A 3 47.29 18.09 -0.20
C HIS A 3 46.50 16.81 -0.15
N GLN A 4 45.94 16.51 1.01
CA GLN A 4 45.00 15.43 1.21
C GLN A 4 43.61 15.91 0.74
N LEU A 5 43.21 15.46 -0.41
CA LEU A 5 41.83 15.59 -0.87
C LEU A 5 40.95 14.71 0.01
N CYS A 6 40.23 15.32 0.94
CA CYS A 6 39.12 14.69 1.60
C CYS A 6 38.05 14.38 0.54
N SER A 7 37.94 13.12 0.17
CA SER A 7 36.79 12.62 -0.56
C SER A 7 35.55 12.81 0.31
N ASN A 8 34.68 13.70 -0.10
CA ASN A 8 33.36 13.84 0.45
C ASN A 8 32.63 12.51 0.27
N HIS A 9 32.70 11.66 1.29
CA HIS A 9 31.73 10.62 1.43
C HIS A 9 30.40 11.32 1.65
N CYS A 10 29.56 11.25 0.63
CA CYS A 10 28.15 11.53 0.73
C CYS A 10 27.59 10.74 1.92
N CYS A 11 27.47 11.41 3.07
CA CYS A 11 26.55 10.97 4.09
C CYS A 11 25.19 10.96 3.42
N ALA A 12 24.74 9.77 3.01
CA ALA A 12 23.36 9.57 2.63
C ALA A 12 22.53 10.19 3.74
N ALA A 13 21.87 11.28 3.43
CA ALA A 13 20.92 11.89 4.36
C ALA A 13 19.99 10.78 4.79
N ARG A 14 20.06 10.41 6.08
CA ARG A 14 19.11 9.48 6.66
C ARG A 14 17.77 10.15 6.47
N ASN A 15 16.96 9.64 5.56
CA ASN A 15 15.65 10.18 5.33
C ASN A 15 14.94 10.20 6.68
N ALA A 16 14.55 11.39 7.13
CA ALA A 16 13.75 11.50 8.36
C ALA A 16 12.50 10.65 8.21
N PRO A 17 12.04 9.98 9.27
CA PRO A 17 10.83 9.19 9.20
C PRO A 17 9.66 10.08 8.77
N VAL A 18 8.97 9.67 7.72
CA VAL A 18 7.81 10.37 7.19
C VAL A 18 6.55 9.73 7.77
N LYS A 19 5.72 10.54 8.41
CA LYS A 19 4.41 10.09 8.88
C LYS A 19 3.47 9.90 7.69
N LEU A 20 2.90 8.71 7.59
CA LEU A 20 1.88 8.41 6.61
C LEU A 20 0.48 8.81 7.12
N HIS A 21 -0.39 9.17 6.21
CA HIS A 21 -1.79 9.49 6.46
C HIS A 21 -2.67 8.34 5.98
N ARG A 22 -3.83 8.19 6.60
CA ARG A 22 -4.86 7.25 6.17
C ARG A 22 -5.63 7.85 5.00
N LYS A 23 -5.76 7.09 3.93
CA LYS A 23 -6.64 7.39 2.80
C LYS A 23 -7.70 6.31 2.72
N TYR A 24 -8.94 6.69 2.91
CA TYR A 24 -10.10 5.80 2.83
C TYR A 24 -10.53 5.68 1.37
N VAL A 25 -10.69 4.44 0.90
CA VAL A 25 -11.04 4.13 -0.49
C VAL A 25 -12.34 3.37 -0.50
N GLU A 26 -13.35 3.98 -1.08
CA GLU A 26 -14.67 3.36 -1.26
C GLU A 26 -14.59 2.21 -2.28
N LYS A 27 -15.25 1.13 -1.94
CA LYS A 27 -15.41 -0.02 -2.82
C LYS A 27 -16.82 -0.61 -2.65
N PRO A 28 -17.47 -1.09 -3.70
CA PRO A 28 -18.81 -1.69 -3.60
C PRO A 28 -18.85 -2.91 -2.66
N TRP A 29 -17.75 -3.62 -2.53
CA TRP A 29 -17.57 -4.75 -1.63
C TRP A 29 -17.05 -4.37 -0.23
N GLY A 30 -16.89 -3.07 0.05
CA GLY A 30 -16.41 -2.56 1.33
C GLY A 30 -17.44 -2.67 2.45
N ARG A 31 -17.08 -2.19 3.64
CA ARG A 31 -17.92 -2.18 4.83
C ARG A 31 -18.32 -0.76 5.23
N PHE A 32 -19.53 -0.59 5.75
CA PHE A 32 -19.98 0.66 6.34
C PHE A 32 -19.41 0.89 7.74
N VAL A 33 -19.18 -0.19 8.48
CA VAL A 33 -18.63 -0.14 9.83
C VAL A 33 -17.25 -0.74 9.80
N LEU A 34 -16.29 0.02 10.23
CA LEU A 34 -14.89 -0.37 10.37
C LEU A 34 -14.52 -0.62 11.83
N PRO A 35 -13.44 -1.36 12.11
CA PRO A 35 -12.89 -1.45 13.46
C PRO A 35 -12.59 -0.06 14.06
N GLN A 36 -12.79 0.09 15.36
CA GLN A 36 -12.66 1.38 16.07
C GLN A 36 -11.33 2.11 15.85
N ILE A 37 -10.26 1.38 15.53
CA ILE A 37 -8.97 1.98 15.18
C ILE A 37 -9.04 2.85 13.89
N PHE A 38 -10.09 2.67 13.08
CA PHE A 38 -10.37 3.45 11.87
C PHE A 38 -11.65 4.27 12.06
N ASP A 39 -11.64 5.13 13.07
CA ASP A 39 -12.77 5.96 13.50
C ASP A 39 -12.90 7.30 12.75
N ASP A 40 -12.07 7.52 11.74
CA ASP A 40 -12.18 8.71 10.91
C ASP A 40 -13.57 8.77 10.24
N PRO A 41 -14.22 9.94 10.24
CA PRO A 41 -15.51 10.11 9.58
C PRO A 41 -15.44 9.72 8.10
N HIS A 42 -16.33 8.85 7.67
CA HIS A 42 -16.49 8.46 6.28
C HIS A 42 -17.96 8.19 5.96
N GLU A 43 -18.28 8.37 4.70
CA GLU A 43 -19.57 7.98 4.14
C GLU A 43 -19.35 6.79 3.20
N GLY A 44 -20.39 5.99 2.97
CA GLY A 44 -20.30 4.87 2.06
C GLY A 44 -19.53 3.64 2.59
N ARG A 45 -19.28 2.71 1.71
CA ARG A 45 -18.57 1.46 2.02
C ARG A 45 -17.08 1.62 1.79
N ILE A 46 -16.30 1.51 2.84
CA ILE A 46 -14.83 1.53 2.74
C ILE A 46 -14.32 0.11 2.52
N GLY A 47 -13.65 -0.09 1.41
CA GLY A 47 -12.99 -1.36 1.08
C GLY A 47 -11.52 -1.37 1.43
N GLU A 48 -10.85 -0.23 1.35
CA GLU A 48 -9.42 -0.14 1.62
C GLU A 48 -9.08 1.10 2.43
N VAL A 49 -8.09 0.98 3.32
CA VAL A 49 -7.45 2.11 4.01
C VAL A 49 -5.96 2.07 3.67
N TRP A 50 -5.51 3.02 2.90
CA TRP A 50 -4.13 3.14 2.45
C TRP A 50 -3.32 4.01 3.37
N PHE A 51 -2.07 3.65 3.59
CA PHE A 51 -1.09 4.48 4.27
C PHE A 51 -0.20 5.17 3.22
N THR A 52 -0.36 6.47 3.09
CA THR A 52 0.29 7.26 2.03
C THR A 52 0.75 8.62 2.55
N ASN A 53 1.72 9.21 1.88
CA ASN A 53 2.11 10.60 2.08
C ASN A 53 1.68 11.51 0.90
N GLY A 54 0.85 10.99 0.00
CA GLY A 54 0.42 11.71 -1.20
C GLY A 54 1.34 11.57 -2.40
N THR A 55 2.46 10.86 -2.26
CA THR A 55 3.39 10.55 -3.35
C THR A 55 3.43 9.04 -3.62
N GLU A 56 4.04 8.66 -4.73
CA GLU A 56 4.30 7.23 -4.99
C GLU A 56 5.35 6.72 -4.01
N LEU A 57 5.02 5.65 -3.32
CA LEU A 57 5.89 4.98 -2.37
C LEU A 57 6.36 3.64 -2.97
N PRO A 58 7.59 3.19 -2.64
CA PRO A 58 8.09 1.90 -3.11
C PRO A 58 7.29 0.71 -2.57
N LEU A 59 6.56 0.92 -1.48
CA LEU A 59 5.67 -0.06 -0.85
C LEU A 59 4.38 0.62 -0.43
N LEU A 60 3.25 0.04 -0.80
CA LEU A 60 1.93 0.44 -0.31
C LEU A 60 1.46 -0.54 0.77
N ALA A 61 1.38 -0.07 2.01
CA ALA A 61 0.68 -0.78 3.07
C ALA A 61 -0.79 -0.36 3.10
N LYS A 62 -1.70 -1.32 3.17
CA LYS A 62 -3.13 -1.06 3.25
C LYS A 62 -3.88 -2.11 4.05
N TYR A 63 -4.98 -1.71 4.66
CA TYR A 63 -6.00 -2.64 5.17
C TYR A 63 -7.10 -2.83 4.13
N ILE A 64 -7.63 -4.04 4.07
CA ILE A 64 -8.75 -4.39 3.19
C ILE A 64 -9.91 -4.89 4.07
N PHE A 65 -11.09 -4.34 3.84
CA PHE A 65 -12.32 -4.67 4.55
C PHE A 65 -13.36 -5.14 3.55
N THR A 66 -13.72 -6.41 3.60
CA THR A 66 -14.66 -6.99 2.64
C THR A 66 -15.99 -7.38 3.28
N SER A 67 -17.07 -7.16 2.59
CA SER A 67 -18.39 -7.70 2.90
C SER A 67 -18.88 -8.71 1.84
N GLU A 68 -18.14 -8.80 0.74
CA GLU A 68 -18.46 -9.65 -0.41
C GLU A 68 -17.17 -10.21 -1.01
N ARG A 69 -17.30 -11.14 -1.94
CA ARG A 69 -16.16 -11.71 -2.67
C ARG A 69 -15.45 -10.64 -3.50
N LEU A 70 -14.13 -10.63 -3.43
CA LEU A 70 -13.30 -9.82 -4.30
C LEU A 70 -13.18 -10.44 -5.69
N SER A 71 -12.88 -9.61 -6.68
CA SER A 71 -12.51 -10.08 -8.01
C SER A 71 -11.18 -10.84 -7.97
N ILE A 72 -11.11 -11.91 -8.75
CA ILE A 72 -9.85 -12.63 -8.96
C ILE A 72 -8.99 -11.81 -9.93
N GLN A 73 -7.77 -11.51 -9.52
CA GLN A 73 -6.82 -10.73 -10.31
C GLN A 73 -5.50 -11.47 -10.44
N VAL A 74 -4.89 -11.38 -11.60
CA VAL A 74 -3.53 -11.84 -11.87
C VAL A 74 -2.66 -10.62 -12.16
N HIS A 75 -1.60 -10.46 -11.39
CA HIS A 75 -0.68 -9.33 -11.56
C HIS A 75 0.54 -9.75 -12.39
N PRO A 76 0.94 -8.94 -13.38
CA PRO A 76 2.13 -9.21 -14.15
C PRO A 76 3.39 -8.96 -13.31
N ASN A 77 4.48 -9.66 -13.63
CA ASN A 77 5.81 -9.26 -13.20
C ASN A 77 6.30 -8.05 -14.02
N ASP A 78 7.48 -7.51 -13.67
CA ASP A 78 8.00 -6.30 -14.31
C ASP A 78 8.25 -6.48 -15.83
N GLN A 79 8.71 -7.65 -16.26
CA GLN A 79 8.92 -7.92 -17.67
C GLN A 79 7.59 -7.93 -18.41
N GLN A 80 6.61 -8.68 -17.93
CA GLN A 80 5.28 -8.76 -18.52
C GLN A 80 4.55 -7.40 -18.53
N ALA A 81 4.75 -6.61 -17.49
CA ALA A 81 4.20 -5.26 -17.43
C ALA A 81 4.79 -4.36 -18.50
N ARG A 82 6.12 -4.38 -18.68
CA ARG A 82 6.80 -3.61 -19.74
C ARG A 82 6.35 -4.04 -21.14
N GLU A 83 6.25 -5.33 -21.39
CA GLU A 83 5.79 -5.86 -22.69
C GLU A 83 4.37 -5.42 -23.04
N ARG A 84 3.55 -5.10 -22.05
CA ARG A 84 2.17 -4.64 -22.20
C ARG A 84 2.00 -3.13 -22.03
N GLY A 85 3.08 -2.37 -21.87
CA GLY A 85 3.04 -0.92 -21.68
C GLY A 85 2.46 -0.48 -20.34
N LEU A 86 2.49 -1.33 -19.31
CA LEU A 86 1.93 -1.07 -17.97
C LEU A 86 2.93 -0.47 -16.99
N GLY A 87 4.15 -0.15 -17.41
CA GLY A 87 5.19 0.39 -16.54
C GLY A 87 5.82 -0.67 -15.64
N GLN A 88 5.31 -0.87 -14.46
CA GLN A 88 5.81 -1.82 -13.46
C GLN A 88 4.85 -2.99 -13.25
N GLY A 89 5.41 -4.13 -12.87
CA GLY A 89 4.65 -5.24 -12.34
C GLY A 89 4.12 -4.95 -10.94
N LYS A 90 3.33 -5.86 -10.40
CA LYS A 90 2.82 -5.76 -9.05
C LYS A 90 3.08 -7.05 -8.29
N SER A 91 3.80 -6.94 -7.18
CA SER A 91 3.93 -8.00 -6.19
C SER A 91 3.13 -7.60 -4.96
N GLU A 92 2.38 -8.54 -4.40
CA GLU A 92 1.65 -8.30 -3.17
C GLU A 92 1.67 -9.54 -2.27
N CYS A 93 1.53 -9.30 -0.97
CA CYS A 93 1.30 -10.34 0.01
C CYS A 93 0.18 -9.91 0.94
N TRP A 94 -0.55 -10.89 1.47
CA TRP A 94 -1.67 -10.67 2.34
C TRP A 94 -1.44 -11.35 3.68
N TYR A 95 -1.84 -10.68 4.74
CA TYR A 95 -1.92 -11.23 6.07
C TYR A 95 -3.37 -11.13 6.55
N ILE A 96 -4.00 -12.26 6.83
CA ILE A 96 -5.39 -12.30 7.26
C ILE A 96 -5.45 -12.01 8.75
N LEU A 97 -6.13 -10.92 9.10
CA LEU A 97 -6.31 -10.48 10.49
C LEU A 97 -7.55 -11.09 11.12
N ASP A 98 -8.61 -11.22 10.32
CA ASP A 98 -9.89 -11.74 10.74
C ASP A 98 -10.64 -12.34 9.56
N ALA A 99 -11.35 -13.42 9.77
CA ALA A 99 -12.13 -14.10 8.73
C ALA A 99 -13.35 -14.78 9.34
N GLU A 100 -14.47 -14.74 8.65
CA GLU A 100 -15.63 -15.56 9.01
C GLU A 100 -15.38 -17.05 8.74
N PRO A 101 -16.09 -17.96 9.40
CA PRO A 101 -15.80 -19.40 9.34
C PRO A 101 -15.75 -19.99 7.92
N ASP A 102 -16.54 -19.45 7.00
CA ASP A 102 -16.65 -19.94 5.62
C ASP A 102 -15.87 -19.06 4.61
N SER A 103 -15.02 -18.17 5.09
CA SER A 103 -14.21 -17.32 4.23
C SER A 103 -13.15 -18.12 3.49
N THR A 104 -12.94 -17.79 2.22
CA THR A 104 -11.95 -18.42 1.34
C THR A 104 -11.08 -17.36 0.66
N LEU A 105 -9.86 -17.73 0.35
CA LEU A 105 -8.91 -16.98 -0.48
C LEU A 105 -8.73 -17.66 -1.82
#